data_f8e8ace7fe39d440491b323b4cb27ec1
#
_entry.id   f8e8ace7fe39d440491b323b4cb27ec1
#
_cell.length_a   1.000
_cell.length_b   1.000
_cell.length_c   1.000
_cell.angle_alpha   90.00
_cell.angle_beta   90.00
_cell.angle_gamma   90.00
#
_symmetry.space_group_name_H-M   'P 1'
#
loop_
_entity.id
_entity.type
_entity.pdbx_description
1 polymer ?
#
loop_
_entity_poly.entity_id
_entity_poly.type
_entity_poly.pdbx_seq_one_letter_code
_entity_poly.pdbx_strand_id
1 'polypeptide(L)'
;MKNRDSSFLGNKKVAVLMGGWSAEREISLRSGNAVLKSLKEMQINAKAIDLVSPEGSKLQLEDFDIAFIALHGRGGEDGFIQELLTDKEILFTGSKTEACKLAMNKVETKKVWREFSLPTPDFVEITKAGKSDMKITPFLSGSD
;
A
#
# COMPACT_ATOMS: atom_id res chain seq x y z
N MET A 1 -22.08 -17.95 13.96
CA MET A 1 -20.82 -17.41 13.38
C MET A 1 -19.77 -18.51 13.47
N LYS A 2 -19.24 -18.99 12.33
CA LYS A 2 -18.20 -20.03 12.30
C LYS A 2 -16.95 -19.48 12.97
N ASN A 3 -16.40 -20.22 13.94
CA ASN A 3 -15.06 -19.98 14.51
C ASN A 3 -14.08 -19.81 13.34
N ARG A 4 -13.66 -18.60 13.08
CA ARG A 4 -12.50 -18.37 12.22
C ARG A 4 -11.30 -18.85 13.00
N ASP A 5 -10.60 -19.78 12.39
CA ASP A 5 -9.44 -20.43 12.98
C ASP A 5 -8.38 -19.38 13.32
N SER A 6 -8.35 -18.94 14.57
CA SER A 6 -7.34 -18.02 15.10
C SER A 6 -6.01 -18.73 15.38
N SER A 7 -5.93 -20.03 15.08
CA SER A 7 -4.77 -20.87 15.37
C SER A 7 -3.49 -20.39 14.67
N PHE A 8 -3.60 -19.84 13.47
CA PHE A 8 -2.45 -19.30 12.72
C PHE A 8 -1.82 -18.07 13.41
N LEU A 9 -2.63 -17.24 14.08
CA LEU A 9 -2.16 -16.02 14.74
C LEU A 9 -1.90 -16.21 16.24
N GLY A 10 -2.21 -17.37 16.81
CA GLY A 10 -2.30 -17.59 18.27
C GLY A 10 -1.08 -17.17 19.08
N ASN A 11 0.13 -17.34 18.55
CA ASN A 11 1.38 -16.94 19.22
C ASN A 11 2.16 -15.87 18.45
N LYS A 12 1.58 -15.33 17.37
CA LYS A 12 2.23 -14.35 16.50
C LYS A 12 2.11 -12.94 17.06
N LYS A 13 3.19 -12.18 16.99
CA LYS A 13 3.20 -10.75 17.29
C LYS A 13 2.91 -9.95 16.02
N VAL A 14 1.87 -9.14 16.04
CA VAL A 14 1.42 -8.36 14.90
C VAL A 14 1.79 -6.89 15.10
N ALA A 15 2.56 -6.31 14.17
CA ALA A 15 2.76 -4.88 14.07
C ALA A 15 1.63 -4.27 13.21
N VAL A 16 0.90 -3.29 13.71
CA VAL A 16 -0.01 -2.48 12.90
C VAL A 16 0.73 -1.20 12.51
N LEU A 17 1.22 -1.15 11.27
CA LEU A 17 1.97 -0.01 10.75
C LEU A 17 1.00 1.08 10.33
N MET A 18 1.09 2.25 10.94
CA MET A 18 0.18 3.37 10.71
C MET A 18 0.91 4.72 10.73
N GLY A 19 0.20 5.79 10.45
CA GLY A 19 0.77 7.13 10.37
C GLY A 19 1.38 7.41 9.00
N GLY A 20 2.69 7.33 8.91
CA GLY A 20 3.41 7.66 7.69
C GLY A 20 3.69 9.16 7.56
N TRP A 21 4.34 9.54 6.48
CA TRP A 21 4.75 10.91 6.16
C TRP A 21 4.05 11.46 4.91
N SER A 22 3.00 10.77 4.44
CA SER A 22 2.17 11.24 3.35
C SER A 22 1.12 12.25 3.84
N ALA A 23 0.45 12.92 2.90
CA ALA A 23 -0.70 13.77 3.21
C ALA A 23 -1.87 13.00 3.83
N GLU A 24 -1.86 11.67 3.76
CA GLU A 24 -2.91 10.77 4.25
C GLU A 24 -2.64 10.23 5.66
N ARG A 25 -1.66 10.82 6.37
CA ARG A 25 -1.25 10.38 7.72
C ARG A 25 -2.43 10.21 8.68
N GLU A 26 -3.32 11.19 8.77
CA GLU A 26 -4.47 11.15 9.68
C GLU A 26 -5.46 10.03 9.34
N ILE A 27 -5.64 9.72 8.06
CA ILE A 27 -6.47 8.61 7.60
C ILE A 27 -5.83 7.29 8.00
N SER A 28 -4.51 7.18 7.82
CA SER A 28 -3.73 6.01 8.22
C SER A 28 -3.80 5.74 9.72
N LEU A 29 -3.65 6.77 10.56
CA LEU A 29 -3.80 6.64 12.00
C LEU A 29 -5.19 6.16 12.40
N ARG A 30 -6.24 6.66 11.75
CA ARG A 30 -7.62 6.26 12.02
C ARG A 30 -7.88 4.81 11.63
N SER A 31 -7.51 4.40 10.43
CA SER A 31 -7.67 3.02 9.95
C SER A 31 -6.81 2.04 10.75
N GLY A 32 -5.57 2.39 11.05
CA GLY A 32 -4.67 1.57 11.86
C GLY A 32 -5.19 1.35 13.28
N ASN A 33 -5.71 2.40 13.92
CA ASN A 33 -6.31 2.26 15.26
C ASN A 33 -7.57 1.39 15.25
N ALA A 34 -8.41 1.47 14.21
CA ALA A 34 -9.57 0.59 14.07
C ALA A 34 -9.15 -0.88 13.93
N VAL A 35 -8.13 -1.17 13.11
CA VAL A 35 -7.56 -2.51 12.98
C VAL A 35 -6.97 -3.00 14.29
N LEU A 36 -6.15 -2.17 14.95
CA LEU A 36 -5.54 -2.52 16.23
C LEU A 36 -6.59 -2.87 17.28
N LYS A 37 -7.66 -2.08 17.37
CA LYS A 37 -8.79 -2.35 18.28
C LYS A 37 -9.40 -3.72 17.99
N SER A 38 -9.73 -4.02 16.73
CA SER A 38 -10.32 -5.31 16.34
C SER A 38 -9.38 -6.49 16.64
N LEU A 39 -8.08 -6.35 16.37
CA LEU A 39 -7.11 -7.40 16.71
C LEU A 39 -7.04 -7.67 18.22
N LYS A 40 -7.07 -6.61 19.05
CA LYS A 40 -7.09 -6.74 20.51
C LYS A 40 -8.38 -7.37 21.04
N GLU A 41 -9.54 -7.03 20.47
CA GLU A 41 -10.82 -7.66 20.79
C GLU A 41 -10.83 -9.17 20.45
N MET A 42 -10.07 -9.56 19.42
CA MET A 42 -9.81 -10.96 19.06
C MET A 42 -8.71 -11.62 19.89
N GLN A 43 -8.17 -10.95 20.93
CA GLN A 43 -7.08 -11.42 21.79
C GLN A 43 -5.77 -11.72 21.02
N ILE A 44 -5.56 -11.07 19.88
CA ILE A 44 -4.31 -11.17 19.10
C ILE A 44 -3.28 -10.21 19.70
N ASN A 45 -2.04 -10.71 19.86
CA ASN A 45 -0.93 -9.90 20.35
C ASN A 45 -0.52 -8.87 19.29
N ALA A 46 -1.14 -7.69 19.31
CA ALA A 46 -0.94 -6.64 18.32
C ALA A 46 -0.48 -5.33 18.97
N LYS A 47 0.44 -4.62 18.29
CA LYS A 47 0.97 -3.32 18.72
C LYS A 47 0.95 -2.32 17.57
N ALA A 48 0.59 -1.08 17.87
CA ALA A 48 0.71 0.03 16.94
C ALA A 48 2.17 0.43 16.74
N ILE A 49 2.55 0.68 15.50
CA ILE A 49 3.83 1.26 15.11
C ILE A 49 3.53 2.49 14.24
N ASP A 50 3.72 3.67 14.82
CA ASP A 50 3.56 4.94 14.12
C ASP A 50 4.85 5.29 13.37
N LEU A 51 4.82 5.27 12.05
CA LEU A 51 5.93 5.65 11.19
C LEU A 51 5.84 7.14 10.87
N VAL A 52 6.74 7.94 11.42
CA VAL A 52 6.71 9.41 11.24
C VAL A 52 7.62 9.90 10.12
N SER A 53 8.57 9.09 9.67
CA SER A 53 9.51 9.42 8.60
C SER A 53 10.10 8.16 7.95
N PRO A 54 10.73 8.26 6.76
CA PRO A 54 11.46 7.14 6.16
C PRO A 54 12.58 6.59 7.04
N GLU A 55 13.24 7.45 7.80
CA GLU A 55 14.32 7.06 8.74
C GLU A 55 13.74 6.31 9.95
N GLY A 56 12.51 6.60 10.33
CA GLY A 56 11.77 5.89 11.36
C GLY A 56 11.51 4.42 11.02
N SER A 57 11.67 4.04 9.75
CA SER A 57 11.62 2.65 9.30
C SER A 57 12.82 1.79 9.75
N LYS A 58 13.86 2.41 10.35
CA LYS A 58 14.91 1.71 11.12
C LYS A 58 14.37 1.16 12.46
N LEU A 59 13.06 1.23 12.66
CA LEU A 59 12.38 0.68 13.82
C LEU A 59 12.69 -0.79 14.02
N GLN A 60 12.79 -1.16 15.28
CA GLN A 60 12.95 -2.53 15.73
C GLN A 60 11.66 -3.31 15.40
N LEU A 61 11.57 -3.77 14.14
CA LEU A 61 10.49 -4.63 13.69
C LEU A 61 10.85 -6.11 13.88
N GLU A 62 12.06 -6.40 14.32
CA GLU A 62 12.60 -7.76 14.54
C GLU A 62 11.78 -8.56 15.57
N ASP A 63 11.06 -7.87 16.45
CA ASP A 63 10.19 -8.51 17.45
C ASP A 63 8.82 -8.95 16.88
N PHE A 64 8.52 -8.66 15.63
CA PHE A 64 7.22 -8.96 15.02
C PHE A 64 7.29 -10.05 13.97
N ASP A 65 6.30 -10.92 13.97
CA ASP A 65 6.16 -12.00 12.97
C ASP A 65 5.40 -11.52 11.73
N ILE A 66 4.47 -10.60 11.92
CA ILE A 66 3.54 -10.14 10.87
C ILE A 66 3.35 -8.63 10.98
N ALA A 67 3.32 -7.96 9.85
CA ALA A 67 2.95 -6.55 9.75
C ALA A 67 1.60 -6.39 9.05
N PHE A 68 0.65 -5.72 9.70
CA PHE A 68 -0.55 -5.20 9.05
C PHE A 68 -0.24 -3.79 8.56
N ILE A 69 -0.25 -3.58 7.24
CA ILE A 69 0.03 -2.28 6.64
C ILE A 69 -1.28 -1.49 6.59
N ALA A 70 -1.41 -0.48 7.45
CA ALA A 70 -2.49 0.50 7.45
C ALA A 70 -2.00 1.88 6.96
N LEU A 71 -0.82 1.94 6.37
CA LEU A 71 -0.27 3.14 5.76
C LEU A 71 -0.99 3.45 4.45
N HIS A 72 -1.11 4.74 4.13
CA HIS A 72 -1.70 5.24 2.90
C HIS A 72 -0.73 6.16 2.15
N GLY A 73 -0.83 6.13 0.81
CA GLY A 73 -0.03 6.96 -0.07
C GLY A 73 1.46 6.60 -0.03
N ARG A 74 2.29 7.65 -0.11
CA ARG A 74 3.75 7.48 -0.17
C ARG A 74 4.30 6.81 1.09
N GLY A 75 5.15 5.82 0.89
CA GLY A 75 5.75 4.99 1.93
C GLY A 75 4.92 3.77 2.31
N GLY A 76 3.60 3.79 2.06
CA GLY A 76 2.69 2.68 2.35
C GLY A 76 2.28 1.87 1.12
N GLU A 77 2.11 2.55 -0.02
CA GLU A 77 1.54 1.95 -1.23
C GLU A 77 2.53 1.89 -2.40
N ASP A 78 3.68 2.51 -2.29
CA ASP A 78 4.68 2.67 -3.35
C ASP A 78 5.79 1.60 -3.36
N GLY A 79 5.66 0.57 -2.54
CA GLY A 79 6.63 -0.51 -2.43
C GLY A 79 7.69 -0.30 -1.34
N PHE A 80 7.81 0.90 -0.76
CA PHE A 80 8.84 1.22 0.23
C PHE A 80 8.76 0.33 1.48
N ILE A 81 7.61 0.30 2.15
CA ILE A 81 7.46 -0.51 3.37
C ILE A 81 7.46 -2.01 3.06
N GLN A 82 6.95 -2.41 1.89
CA GLN A 82 6.93 -3.81 1.45
C GLN A 82 8.34 -4.34 1.23
N GLU A 83 9.23 -3.53 0.64
CA GLU A 83 10.65 -3.86 0.47
C GLU A 83 11.33 -4.03 1.82
N LEU A 84 11.18 -3.08 2.73
CA LEU A 84 11.72 -3.13 4.08
C LEU A 84 11.29 -4.39 4.85
N LEU A 85 10.00 -4.75 4.77
CA LEU A 85 9.46 -5.92 5.46
C LEU A 85 9.96 -7.23 4.81
N THR A 86 10.13 -7.23 3.49
CA THR A 86 10.71 -8.36 2.76
C THR A 86 12.16 -8.60 3.17
N ASP A 87 12.97 -7.54 3.25
CA ASP A 87 14.39 -7.62 3.66
C ASP A 87 14.55 -8.13 5.11
N LYS A 88 13.54 -7.88 5.95
CA LYS A 88 13.50 -8.36 7.33
C LYS A 88 12.78 -9.70 7.49
N GLU A 89 12.37 -10.34 6.41
CA GLU A 89 11.63 -11.61 6.40
C GLU A 89 10.32 -11.57 7.24
N ILE A 90 9.71 -10.39 7.38
CA ILE A 90 8.45 -10.20 8.10
C ILE A 90 7.29 -10.39 7.13
N LEU A 91 6.36 -11.28 7.47
CA LEU A 91 5.12 -11.43 6.70
C LEU A 91 4.27 -10.16 6.76
N PHE A 92 3.60 -9.80 5.69
CA PHE A 92 2.77 -8.60 5.68
C PHE A 92 1.49 -8.75 4.86
N THR A 93 0.52 -7.88 5.15
CA THR A 93 -0.74 -7.80 4.41
C THR A 93 -0.57 -6.95 3.15
N GLY A 94 -1.24 -7.38 2.07
CA GLY A 94 -1.25 -6.63 0.80
C GLY A 94 -0.35 -7.24 -0.28
N SER A 95 -0.11 -6.45 -1.31
CA SER A 95 0.67 -6.86 -2.48
C SER A 95 2.17 -6.75 -2.21
N LYS A 96 2.96 -7.50 -2.98
CA LYS A 96 4.43 -7.44 -2.92
C LYS A 96 4.96 -6.13 -3.52
N THR A 97 6.22 -5.84 -3.21
CA THR A 97 6.95 -4.62 -3.60
C THR A 97 6.75 -4.23 -5.07
N GLU A 98 7.00 -5.16 -5.99
CA GLU A 98 6.91 -4.85 -7.43
C GLU A 98 5.49 -4.51 -7.89
N ALA A 99 4.48 -5.20 -7.35
CA ALA A 99 3.08 -4.89 -7.65
C ALA A 99 2.68 -3.51 -7.11
N CYS A 100 3.16 -3.14 -5.92
CA CYS A 100 2.95 -1.81 -5.35
C CYS A 100 3.64 -0.72 -6.19
N LYS A 101 4.91 -0.90 -6.56
CA LYS A 101 5.65 0.02 -7.43
C LYS A 101 4.93 0.21 -8.77
N LEU A 102 4.48 -0.88 -9.38
CA LEU A 102 3.73 -0.83 -10.65
C LEU A 102 2.43 -0.07 -10.48
N ALA A 103 1.63 -0.39 -9.46
CA ALA A 103 0.31 0.21 -9.24
C ALA A 103 0.38 1.73 -9.01
N MET A 104 1.45 2.23 -8.41
CA MET A 104 1.68 3.67 -8.21
C MET A 104 2.08 4.39 -9.49
N ASN A 105 2.58 3.69 -10.50
CA ASN A 105 2.89 4.26 -11.82
C ASN A 105 1.70 4.05 -12.76
N LYS A 106 0.82 5.04 -12.85
CA LYS A 106 -0.41 4.96 -13.65
C LYS A 106 -0.16 4.69 -15.13
N VAL A 107 0.95 5.17 -15.69
CA VAL A 107 1.29 4.94 -17.09
C VAL A 107 1.65 3.47 -17.31
N GLU A 108 2.57 2.94 -16.51
CA GLU A 108 2.99 1.54 -16.61
C GLU A 108 1.82 0.59 -16.28
N THR A 109 1.02 0.89 -15.27
CA THR A 109 -0.19 0.12 -14.95
C THR A 109 -1.12 0.02 -16.16
N LYS A 110 -1.40 1.14 -16.83
CA LYS A 110 -2.26 1.14 -18.01
C LYS A 110 -1.67 0.41 -19.21
N LYS A 111 -0.34 0.44 -19.39
CA LYS A 111 0.34 -0.38 -20.42
C LYS A 111 0.13 -1.87 -20.16
N VAL A 112 0.36 -2.31 -18.91
CA VAL A 112 0.12 -3.70 -18.51
C VAL A 112 -1.35 -4.09 -18.70
N TRP A 113 -2.30 -3.25 -18.30
CA TRP A 113 -3.72 -3.53 -18.52
C TRP A 113 -4.08 -3.72 -20.00
N ARG A 114 -3.50 -2.91 -20.90
CA ARG A 114 -3.70 -3.08 -22.35
C ARG A 114 -3.09 -4.38 -22.88
N GLU A 115 -1.90 -4.74 -22.40
CA GLU A 115 -1.25 -6.01 -22.76
C GLU A 115 -2.11 -7.22 -22.38
N PHE A 116 -2.75 -7.18 -21.22
CA PHE A 116 -3.68 -8.21 -20.76
C PHE A 116 -5.13 -8.01 -21.23
N SER A 117 -5.38 -7.12 -22.17
CA SER A 117 -6.71 -6.81 -22.71
C SER A 117 -7.74 -6.40 -21.64
N LEU A 118 -7.29 -5.80 -20.53
CA LEU A 118 -8.16 -5.26 -19.50
C LEU A 118 -8.70 -3.89 -19.92
N PRO A 119 -9.99 -3.62 -19.73
CA PRO A 119 -10.58 -2.33 -20.07
C PRO A 119 -9.91 -1.19 -19.29
N THR A 120 -9.40 -0.20 -20.00
CA THR A 120 -8.85 1.02 -19.42
C THR A 120 -9.12 2.20 -20.34
N PRO A 121 -9.53 3.36 -19.80
CA PRO A 121 -9.70 4.57 -20.60
C PRO A 121 -8.40 4.96 -21.31
N ASP A 122 -8.54 5.61 -22.46
CA ASP A 122 -7.39 6.22 -23.13
C ASP A 122 -6.73 7.27 -22.24
N PHE A 123 -5.45 7.49 -22.48
CA PHE A 123 -4.67 8.44 -21.70
C PHE A 123 -3.55 9.04 -22.54
N VAL A 124 -3.10 10.21 -22.13
CA VAL A 124 -1.94 10.91 -22.69
C VAL A 124 -0.89 11.06 -21.61
N GLU A 125 0.34 10.66 -21.91
CA GLU A 125 1.48 10.89 -21.05
C GLU A 125 2.06 12.28 -21.30
N ILE A 126 2.08 13.14 -20.29
CA ILE A 126 2.69 14.47 -20.36
C ILE A 126 4.06 14.42 -19.70
N THR A 127 5.10 14.46 -20.50
CA THR A 127 6.49 14.53 -20.02
C THR A 127 6.98 15.97 -19.95
N LYS A 128 7.98 16.24 -19.07
CA LYS A 128 8.56 17.60 -18.94
C LYS A 128 9.20 18.12 -20.23
N ALA A 129 9.64 17.23 -21.12
CA ALA A 129 10.20 17.56 -22.42
C ALA A 129 9.16 17.90 -23.49
N GLY A 130 7.91 17.52 -23.29
CA GLY A 130 6.86 17.53 -24.32
C GLY A 130 6.00 18.78 -24.35
N LYS A 131 6.48 19.95 -23.93
CA LYS A 131 5.68 21.19 -24.04
C LYS A 131 5.49 21.66 -25.50
N SER A 132 6.22 21.12 -26.48
CA SER A 132 6.12 21.55 -27.89
C SER A 132 5.29 20.67 -28.82
N ASP A 133 4.98 19.43 -28.45
CA ASP A 133 4.33 18.46 -29.37
C ASP A 133 3.03 17.85 -28.82
N MET A 134 2.35 18.56 -27.95
CA MET A 134 1.09 18.08 -27.39
C MET A 134 -0.04 18.14 -28.44
N LYS A 135 -0.16 17.11 -29.25
CA LYS A 135 -1.42 16.83 -29.97
C LYS A 135 -2.40 16.24 -28.93
N ILE A 136 -3.12 17.09 -28.25
CA ILE A 136 -4.31 16.68 -27.52
C ILE A 136 -5.35 16.32 -28.58
N THR A 137 -5.47 15.05 -28.92
CA THR A 137 -6.64 14.58 -29.65
C THR A 137 -7.83 14.76 -28.71
N PRO A 138 -8.85 15.54 -29.06
CA PRO A 138 -9.96 15.79 -28.16
C PRO A 138 -10.64 14.49 -27.80
N PHE A 139 -10.78 14.23 -26.51
CA PHE A 139 -11.54 13.12 -25.92
C PHE A 139 -13.06 13.18 -26.21
N LEU A 140 -13.49 14.09 -27.09
CA LEU A 140 -14.87 14.41 -27.38
C LEU A 140 -15.21 14.12 -28.85
N SER A 141 -14.94 12.94 -29.33
CA SER A 141 -15.72 12.38 -30.43
C SER A 141 -16.64 11.32 -29.83
N GLY A 142 -17.66 11.76 -29.12
CA GLY A 142 -18.87 10.99 -28.96
C GLY A 142 -19.44 10.77 -30.35
N SER A 143 -19.37 9.58 -30.84
CA SER A 143 -20.19 9.12 -31.95
C SER A 143 -21.60 8.95 -31.39
N ASP A 144 -22.53 9.60 -32.09
CA ASP A 144 -23.98 9.43 -32.01
C ASP A 144 -24.42 7.94 -31.91
#